data_6dbbf868d32521c287039501bcb5e280
#
_entry.id   6dbbf868d32521c287039501bcb5e280
#
_cell.length_a   1.000
_cell.length_b   1.000
_cell.length_c   1.000
_cell.angle_alpha   90.00
_cell.angle_beta   90.00
_cell.angle_gamma   90.00
#
_symmetry.space_group_name_H-M   'P 1'
#
loop_
_entity.id
_entity.type
_entity.pdbx_description
1 polymer ?
#
loop_
_entity_poly.entity_id
_entity_poly.type
_entity_poly.pdbx_seq_one_letter_code
_entity_poly.pdbx_strand_id
1 'polypeptide(L)'
;MPLFIIALDGHLGLFYGFLLAFIGAYVIVAGVSFMFLYLVRPASVAHLKIQQQMPSRKEVLHEIGWSSLTLLVWAVMAVILIYFIDRGLTQMYSGIESLGVTYFVFSILFLVISHDAYFYWVHRLMHDSDFAYKYIHSIHHESKNPTPFAIFSFGPIEAVLMGLYVYLIVFLVPINIYALAALFVFDTTANLFGHMGYELIPKKVTKSRIGRMFNTSVIHDLHHSGQQYNYSLYFRFWDKFMKTANQDNEKVWEEFHARNEK
;
A
#
# COMPACT_ATOMS: atom_id res chain seq x y z
N MET A 1 -31.85 -0.18 29.36
CA MET A 1 -30.79 -0.95 28.65
C MET A 1 -29.45 -0.60 29.33
N PRO A 2 -28.64 -1.54 29.79
CA PRO A 2 -27.39 -1.19 30.46
C PRO A 2 -26.47 -0.41 29.52
N LEU A 3 -25.81 0.63 30.02
CA LEU A 3 -24.83 1.47 29.31
C LEU A 3 -23.81 0.67 28.51
N PHE A 4 -23.46 -0.53 29.00
CA PHE A 4 -22.55 -1.46 28.32
C PHE A 4 -23.09 -1.96 26.96
N ILE A 5 -24.39 -2.23 26.83
CA ILE A 5 -25.00 -2.70 25.58
C ILE A 5 -25.03 -1.56 24.55
N ILE A 6 -25.38 -0.32 24.99
CA ILE A 6 -25.39 0.86 24.11
C ILE A 6 -23.99 1.18 23.60
N ALA A 7 -22.94 1.03 24.45
CA ALA A 7 -21.56 1.20 24.04
C ALA A 7 -21.11 0.12 23.04
N LEU A 8 -21.54 -1.14 23.24
CA LEU A 8 -21.23 -2.23 22.32
C LEU A 8 -21.87 -2.02 20.95
N ASP A 9 -23.15 -1.59 20.92
CA ASP A 9 -23.86 -1.31 19.67
C ASP A 9 -23.18 -0.17 18.88
N GLY A 10 -22.67 0.87 19.57
CA GLY A 10 -21.92 1.95 18.95
C GLY A 10 -20.61 1.48 18.32
N HIS A 11 -19.83 0.65 19.02
CA HIS A 11 -18.57 0.10 18.49
C HIS A 11 -18.78 -0.91 17.36
N LEU A 12 -19.84 -1.72 17.42
CA LEU A 12 -20.23 -2.61 16.31
C LEU A 12 -20.63 -1.81 15.07
N GLY A 13 -21.40 -0.73 15.25
CA GLY A 13 -21.75 0.18 14.15
C GLY A 13 -20.53 0.79 13.47
N LEU A 14 -19.55 1.27 14.26
CA LEU A 14 -18.27 1.78 13.74
C LEU A 14 -17.48 0.70 13.01
N PHE A 15 -17.38 -0.50 13.58
CA PHE A 15 -16.68 -1.62 12.95
C PHE A 15 -17.25 -1.94 11.56
N TYR A 16 -18.56 -2.13 11.46
CA TYR A 16 -19.19 -2.39 10.17
C TYR A 16 -19.05 -1.20 9.21
N GLY A 17 -19.11 0.03 9.70
CA GLY A 17 -18.89 1.23 8.91
C GLY A 17 -17.49 1.26 8.28
N PHE A 18 -16.43 1.04 9.08
CA PHE A 18 -15.06 0.96 8.57
C PHE A 18 -14.86 -0.22 7.64
N LEU A 19 -15.37 -1.40 8.00
CA LEU A 19 -15.23 -2.60 7.18
C LEU A 19 -15.85 -2.39 5.79
N LEU A 20 -17.07 -1.86 5.74
CA LEU A 20 -17.76 -1.58 4.47
C LEU A 20 -17.04 -0.50 3.66
N ALA A 21 -16.53 0.55 4.32
CA ALA A 21 -15.76 1.60 3.64
C ALA A 21 -14.46 1.05 3.04
N PHE A 22 -13.70 0.23 3.79
CA PHE A 22 -12.47 -0.37 3.32
C PHE A 22 -12.71 -1.38 2.19
N ILE A 23 -13.71 -2.27 2.34
CA ILE A 23 -14.10 -3.21 1.28
C ILE A 23 -14.57 -2.44 0.04
N GLY A 24 -15.41 -1.43 0.20
CA GLY A 24 -15.90 -0.60 -0.90
C GLY A 24 -14.75 0.07 -1.67
N ALA A 25 -13.83 0.72 -0.97
CA ALA A 25 -12.64 1.32 -1.57
C ALA A 25 -11.77 0.28 -2.29
N TYR A 26 -11.52 -0.85 -1.65
CA TYR A 26 -10.73 -1.94 -2.24
C TYR A 26 -11.39 -2.50 -3.51
N VAL A 27 -12.68 -2.81 -3.47
CA VAL A 27 -13.42 -3.35 -4.63
C VAL A 27 -13.44 -2.34 -5.78
N ILE A 28 -13.60 -1.04 -5.48
CA ILE A 28 -13.55 0.00 -6.52
C ILE A 28 -12.14 0.08 -7.11
N VAL A 29 -11.12 0.25 -6.28
CA VAL A 29 -9.74 0.47 -6.75
C VAL A 29 -9.17 -0.77 -7.43
N ALA A 30 -9.16 -1.91 -6.74
CA ALA A 30 -8.59 -3.15 -7.28
C ALA A 30 -9.51 -3.80 -8.31
N GLY A 31 -10.82 -3.86 -8.08
CA GLY A 31 -11.79 -4.50 -8.97
C GLY A 31 -11.93 -3.78 -10.31
N VAL A 32 -12.04 -2.44 -10.32
CA VAL A 32 -12.11 -1.67 -11.57
C VAL A 32 -10.80 -1.79 -12.35
N SER A 33 -9.66 -1.72 -11.66
CA SER A 33 -8.35 -1.89 -12.29
C SER A 33 -8.17 -3.29 -12.89
N PHE A 34 -8.56 -4.32 -12.14
CA PHE A 34 -8.53 -5.70 -12.63
C PHE A 34 -9.48 -5.90 -13.82
N MET A 35 -10.70 -5.39 -13.73
CA MET A 35 -11.66 -5.48 -14.85
C MET A 35 -11.06 -4.85 -16.12
N PHE A 36 -10.51 -3.66 -16.02
CA PHE A 36 -9.93 -2.96 -17.16
C PHE A 36 -8.69 -3.65 -17.72
N LEU A 37 -7.71 -4.00 -16.87
CA LEU A 37 -6.41 -4.51 -17.31
C LEU A 37 -6.42 -6.01 -17.68
N TYR A 38 -7.25 -6.81 -17.01
CA TYR A 38 -7.21 -8.26 -17.14
C TYR A 38 -8.41 -8.86 -17.88
N LEU A 39 -9.61 -8.25 -17.76
CA LEU A 39 -10.82 -8.76 -18.43
C LEU A 39 -11.07 -8.05 -19.77
N VAL A 40 -11.16 -6.72 -19.77
CA VAL A 40 -11.32 -5.93 -20.99
C VAL A 40 -10.03 -5.96 -21.81
N ARG A 41 -8.89 -5.77 -21.16
CA ARG A 41 -7.54 -5.86 -21.73
C ARG A 41 -7.42 -5.15 -23.08
N PRO A 42 -7.63 -3.83 -23.16
CA PRO A 42 -7.56 -3.10 -24.42
C PRO A 42 -6.20 -3.30 -25.09
N ALA A 43 -6.18 -3.41 -26.42
CA ALA A 43 -4.93 -3.60 -27.18
C ALA A 43 -3.90 -2.49 -26.89
N SER A 44 -4.39 -1.28 -26.58
CA SER A 44 -3.55 -0.13 -26.21
C SER A 44 -2.72 -0.31 -24.93
N VAL A 45 -3.09 -1.22 -24.04
CA VAL A 45 -2.38 -1.48 -22.78
C VAL A 45 -1.92 -2.93 -22.62
N ALA A 46 -2.42 -3.86 -23.45
CA ALA A 46 -2.11 -5.29 -23.34
C ALA A 46 -0.59 -5.57 -23.44
N HIS A 47 0.13 -4.78 -24.24
CA HIS A 47 1.57 -4.89 -24.42
C HIS A 47 2.36 -4.42 -23.19
N LEU A 48 1.75 -3.61 -22.29
CA LEU A 48 2.38 -3.09 -21.09
C LEU A 48 2.38 -4.05 -19.91
N LYS A 49 1.85 -5.29 -20.09
CA LYS A 49 1.91 -6.32 -19.06
C LYS A 49 3.37 -6.74 -18.80
N ILE A 50 3.78 -6.72 -17.53
CA ILE A 50 5.16 -6.98 -17.13
C ILE A 50 5.50 -8.45 -17.36
N GLN A 51 4.87 -9.35 -16.64
CA GLN A 51 4.99 -10.79 -16.84
C GLN A 51 4.02 -11.24 -17.91
N GLN A 52 4.49 -12.00 -18.93
CA GLN A 52 3.65 -12.39 -20.06
C GLN A 52 2.59 -13.44 -19.69
N GLN A 53 2.84 -14.20 -18.63
CA GLN A 53 1.89 -15.18 -18.11
C GLN A 53 0.73 -14.46 -17.39
N MET A 54 -0.50 -14.89 -17.66
CA MET A 54 -1.66 -14.40 -16.94
C MET A 54 -1.76 -15.10 -15.57
N PRO A 55 -2.18 -14.38 -14.51
CA PRO A 55 -2.39 -14.98 -13.20
C PRO A 55 -3.50 -16.06 -13.28
N SER A 56 -3.31 -17.13 -12.54
CA SER A 56 -4.32 -18.17 -12.40
C SER A 56 -5.48 -17.69 -11.51
N ARG A 57 -6.65 -18.31 -11.66
CA ARG A 57 -7.78 -18.05 -10.76
C ARG A 57 -7.42 -18.31 -9.28
N LYS A 58 -6.55 -19.28 -9.01
CA LYS A 58 -6.10 -19.58 -7.64
C LYS A 58 -5.31 -18.44 -7.04
N GLU A 59 -4.38 -17.86 -7.80
CA GLU A 59 -3.59 -16.69 -7.37
C GLU A 59 -4.49 -15.49 -7.06
N VAL A 60 -5.42 -15.15 -7.96
CA VAL A 60 -6.38 -14.06 -7.78
C VAL A 60 -7.25 -14.27 -6.53
N LEU A 61 -7.78 -15.48 -6.33
CA LEU A 61 -8.60 -15.78 -5.14
C LEU A 61 -7.79 -15.75 -3.84
N HIS A 62 -6.51 -16.14 -3.89
CA HIS A 62 -5.58 -16.03 -2.78
C HIS A 62 -5.37 -14.56 -2.38
N GLU A 63 -5.08 -13.69 -3.35
CA GLU A 63 -4.92 -12.24 -3.12
C GLU A 63 -6.19 -11.61 -2.52
N ILE A 64 -7.37 -11.92 -3.06
CA ILE A 64 -8.66 -11.43 -2.54
C ILE A 64 -8.89 -11.91 -1.10
N GLY A 65 -8.60 -13.18 -0.82
CA GLY A 65 -8.78 -13.77 0.51
C GLY A 65 -7.93 -13.07 1.59
N TRP A 66 -6.63 -12.92 1.34
CA TRP A 66 -5.72 -12.26 2.28
C TRP A 66 -5.97 -10.76 2.38
N SER A 67 -6.27 -10.09 1.27
CA SER A 67 -6.68 -8.68 1.32
C SER A 67 -7.95 -8.49 2.14
N SER A 68 -8.94 -9.38 2.02
CA SER A 68 -10.17 -9.31 2.84
C SER A 68 -9.86 -9.46 4.33
N LEU A 69 -8.93 -10.35 4.70
CA LEU A 69 -8.48 -10.51 6.08
C LEU A 69 -7.74 -9.25 6.59
N THR A 70 -6.89 -8.66 5.77
CA THR A 70 -6.21 -7.38 6.10
C THR A 70 -7.22 -6.27 6.38
N LEU A 71 -8.24 -6.12 5.52
CA LEU A 71 -9.30 -5.10 5.72
C LEU A 71 -10.10 -5.34 7.01
N LEU A 72 -10.33 -6.60 7.37
CA LEU A 72 -10.93 -6.96 8.65
C LEU A 72 -10.06 -6.54 9.83
N VAL A 73 -8.77 -6.84 9.80
CA VAL A 73 -7.79 -6.43 10.82
C VAL A 73 -7.77 -4.90 10.94
N TRP A 74 -7.71 -4.18 9.83
CA TRP A 74 -7.70 -2.71 9.85
C TRP A 74 -9.01 -2.10 10.33
N ALA A 75 -10.17 -2.74 10.09
CA ALA A 75 -11.45 -2.29 10.65
C ALA A 75 -11.45 -2.40 12.19
N VAL A 76 -10.91 -3.50 12.74
CA VAL A 76 -10.73 -3.64 14.20
C VAL A 76 -9.76 -2.57 14.73
N MET A 77 -8.62 -2.38 14.06
CA MET A 77 -7.66 -1.33 14.44
C MET A 77 -8.31 0.06 14.41
N ALA A 78 -9.10 0.39 13.38
CA ALA A 78 -9.79 1.69 13.30
C ALA A 78 -10.73 1.93 14.49
N VAL A 79 -11.49 0.92 14.93
CA VAL A 79 -12.35 1.03 16.12
C VAL A 79 -11.53 1.28 17.39
N ILE A 80 -10.41 0.57 17.56
CA ILE A 80 -9.50 0.78 18.68
C ILE A 80 -8.91 2.22 18.64
N LEU A 81 -8.57 2.71 17.45
CA LEU A 81 -8.06 4.07 17.28
C LEU A 81 -9.11 5.12 17.67
N ILE A 82 -10.37 4.95 17.24
CA ILE A 82 -11.47 5.84 17.63
C ILE A 82 -11.63 5.87 19.16
N TYR A 83 -11.54 4.72 19.83
CA TYR A 83 -11.55 4.67 21.29
C TYR A 83 -10.47 5.57 21.94
N PHE A 84 -9.25 5.60 21.38
CA PHE A 84 -8.19 6.48 21.87
C PHE A 84 -8.45 7.96 21.55
N ILE A 85 -8.99 8.25 20.36
CA ILE A 85 -9.36 9.59 19.92
C ILE A 85 -10.44 10.18 20.86
N ASP A 86 -11.50 9.43 21.12
CA ASP A 86 -12.64 9.85 21.95
C ASP A 86 -12.22 10.14 23.40
N ARG A 87 -11.13 9.55 23.86
CA ARG A 87 -10.54 9.80 25.18
C ARG A 87 -9.52 10.93 25.20
N GLY A 88 -9.29 11.58 24.06
CA GLY A 88 -8.30 12.66 23.96
C GLY A 88 -6.86 12.19 24.15
N LEU A 89 -6.57 10.89 23.92
CA LEU A 89 -5.24 10.31 24.07
C LEU A 89 -4.35 10.48 22.84
N THR A 90 -4.92 10.98 21.74
CA THR A 90 -4.18 11.24 20.49
C THR A 90 -4.08 12.72 20.23
N GLN A 91 -3.20 13.11 19.31
CA GLN A 91 -3.06 14.48 18.85
C GLN A 91 -3.87 14.76 17.56
N MET A 92 -4.84 13.89 17.22
CA MET A 92 -5.69 14.09 16.05
C MET A 92 -6.62 15.29 16.21
N TYR A 93 -6.82 16.02 15.12
CA TYR A 93 -7.76 17.14 15.06
C TYR A 93 -8.50 17.18 13.70
N SER A 94 -9.64 17.90 13.63
CA SER A 94 -10.51 17.92 12.44
C SER A 94 -10.57 19.27 11.72
N GLY A 95 -10.44 20.40 12.42
CA GLY A 95 -10.47 21.74 11.81
C GLY A 95 -9.15 22.09 11.14
N ILE A 96 -9.13 22.34 9.80
CA ILE A 96 -7.91 22.75 9.09
C ILE A 96 -7.38 24.08 9.61
N GLU A 97 -8.29 24.97 10.01
CA GLU A 97 -7.97 26.30 10.56
C GLU A 97 -7.24 26.24 11.90
N SER A 98 -7.39 25.15 12.64
CA SER A 98 -6.85 25.00 14.01
C SER A 98 -5.34 25.23 14.09
N LEU A 99 -4.58 24.73 13.10
CA LEU A 99 -3.13 24.92 12.98
C LEU A 99 -2.75 25.63 11.67
N GLY A 100 -3.74 26.04 10.88
CA GLY A 100 -3.58 26.74 9.62
C GLY A 100 -3.28 25.85 8.41
N VAL A 101 -3.59 26.36 7.23
CA VAL A 101 -3.45 25.64 5.93
C VAL A 101 -2.00 25.23 5.66
N THR A 102 -1.03 26.08 6.03
CA THR A 102 0.40 25.77 5.84
C THR A 102 0.81 24.51 6.61
N TYR A 103 0.40 24.39 7.87
CA TYR A 103 0.67 23.19 8.66
C TYR A 103 -0.07 21.97 8.09
N PHE A 104 -1.30 22.13 7.63
CA PHE A 104 -2.05 21.06 6.98
C PHE A 104 -1.31 20.50 5.76
N VAL A 105 -0.85 21.37 4.84
CA VAL A 105 -0.08 20.94 3.66
C VAL A 105 1.25 20.31 4.05
N PHE A 106 1.96 20.92 5.02
CA PHE A 106 3.21 20.35 5.55
C PHE A 106 2.98 18.95 6.15
N SER A 107 1.88 18.76 6.90
CA SER A 107 1.59 17.46 7.52
C SER A 107 1.31 16.37 6.48
N ILE A 108 0.69 16.67 5.33
CA ILE A 108 0.53 15.71 4.23
C ILE A 108 1.90 15.27 3.69
N LEU A 109 2.79 16.22 3.39
CA LEU A 109 4.14 15.90 2.90
C LEU A 109 4.94 15.10 3.93
N PHE A 110 4.85 15.49 5.20
CA PHE A 110 5.49 14.79 6.30
C PHE A 110 4.97 13.35 6.44
N LEU A 111 3.65 13.14 6.34
CA LEU A 111 3.04 11.82 6.38
C LEU A 111 3.55 10.93 5.25
N VAL A 112 3.60 11.42 4.02
CA VAL A 112 4.09 10.65 2.87
C VAL A 112 5.56 10.25 3.05
N ILE A 113 6.42 11.18 3.46
CA ILE A 113 7.86 10.92 3.62
C ILE A 113 8.13 9.99 4.80
N SER A 114 7.48 10.21 5.94
CA SER A 114 7.67 9.39 7.13
C SER A 114 7.03 8.00 6.99
N HIS A 115 5.93 7.87 6.25
CA HIS A 115 5.35 6.56 5.92
C HIS A 115 6.26 5.75 4.99
N ASP A 116 6.84 6.38 3.97
CA ASP A 116 7.82 5.72 3.09
C ASP A 116 9.05 5.22 3.87
N ALA A 117 9.54 6.04 4.82
CA ALA A 117 10.63 5.63 5.72
C ALA A 117 10.21 4.45 6.61
N TYR A 118 9.05 4.54 7.27
CA TYR A 118 8.51 3.48 8.11
C TYR A 118 8.36 2.17 7.33
N PHE A 119 7.72 2.25 6.16
CA PHE A 119 7.52 1.09 5.30
C PHE A 119 8.84 0.44 4.93
N TYR A 120 9.83 1.22 4.44
CA TYR A 120 11.14 0.70 4.06
C TYR A 120 11.78 -0.11 5.20
N TRP A 121 11.82 0.46 6.41
CA TRP A 121 12.48 -0.21 7.52
C TRP A 121 11.72 -1.45 8.00
N VAL A 122 10.40 -1.40 8.10
CA VAL A 122 9.59 -2.57 8.47
C VAL A 122 9.69 -3.66 7.41
N HIS A 123 9.58 -3.29 6.12
CA HIS A 123 9.67 -4.21 4.99
C HIS A 123 11.04 -4.89 4.94
N ARG A 124 12.11 -4.12 5.05
CA ARG A 124 13.45 -4.65 5.11
C ARG A 124 13.66 -5.60 6.29
N LEU A 125 13.19 -5.24 7.49
CA LEU A 125 13.27 -6.11 8.67
C LEU A 125 12.55 -7.45 8.47
N MET A 126 11.42 -7.45 7.74
CA MET A 126 10.70 -8.68 7.40
C MET A 126 11.48 -9.57 6.42
N HIS A 127 12.38 -9.00 5.61
CA HIS A 127 13.26 -9.73 4.71
C HIS A 127 14.62 -10.12 5.31
N ASP A 128 15.13 -9.36 6.29
CA ASP A 128 16.47 -9.58 6.88
C ASP A 128 16.55 -10.86 7.76
N SER A 129 15.42 -11.51 8.07
CA SER A 129 15.35 -12.71 8.89
C SER A 129 14.46 -13.78 8.25
N ASP A 130 14.98 -15.00 8.10
CA ASP A 130 14.20 -16.14 7.61
C ASP A 130 12.94 -16.39 8.43
N PHE A 131 13.00 -16.16 9.75
CA PHE A 131 11.85 -16.26 10.63
C PHE A 131 10.81 -15.18 10.30
N ALA A 132 11.20 -13.92 10.23
CA ALA A 132 10.28 -12.81 9.94
C ALA A 132 9.70 -12.96 8.52
N TYR A 133 10.52 -13.29 7.54
CA TYR A 133 10.04 -13.56 6.19
C TYR A 133 8.99 -14.67 6.19
N LYS A 134 9.33 -15.84 6.73
CA LYS A 134 8.47 -17.02 6.70
C LYS A 134 7.12 -16.84 7.40
N TYR A 135 7.10 -16.18 8.57
CA TYR A 135 5.90 -16.11 9.41
C TYR A 135 5.13 -14.79 9.31
N ILE A 136 5.72 -13.75 8.74
CA ILE A 136 5.08 -12.44 8.64
C ILE A 136 4.81 -12.09 7.18
N HIS A 137 5.82 -12.19 6.28
CA HIS A 137 5.82 -11.56 4.97
C HIS A 137 5.67 -12.52 3.77
N SER A 138 5.89 -13.82 3.96
CA SER A 138 5.85 -14.81 2.87
C SER A 138 4.50 -14.85 2.14
N ILE A 139 3.40 -14.59 2.85
CA ILE A 139 2.05 -14.55 2.29
C ILE A 139 1.96 -13.47 1.19
N HIS A 140 2.51 -12.29 1.43
CA HIS A 140 2.56 -11.23 0.44
C HIS A 140 3.35 -11.66 -0.81
N HIS A 141 4.48 -12.33 -0.61
CA HIS A 141 5.33 -12.84 -1.69
C HIS A 141 4.84 -14.13 -2.37
N GLU A 142 3.73 -14.74 -1.92
CA GLU A 142 3.05 -15.76 -2.69
C GLU A 142 2.42 -15.20 -3.98
N SER A 143 2.13 -13.88 -4.01
CA SER A 143 1.75 -13.13 -5.22
C SER A 143 2.96 -12.86 -6.12
N LYS A 144 3.52 -13.89 -6.74
CA LYS A 144 4.68 -13.77 -7.65
C LYS A 144 4.39 -13.08 -8.98
N ASN A 145 3.14 -13.08 -9.41
CA ASN A 145 2.63 -12.35 -10.56
C ASN A 145 1.44 -11.49 -10.09
N PRO A 146 1.73 -10.43 -9.32
CA PRO A 146 0.70 -9.71 -8.59
C PRO A 146 -0.35 -9.10 -9.53
N THR A 147 -1.57 -9.05 -9.03
CA THR A 147 -2.70 -8.37 -9.68
C THR A 147 -3.12 -7.17 -8.82
N PRO A 148 -4.01 -6.29 -9.30
CA PRO A 148 -4.57 -5.22 -8.47
C PRO A 148 -5.12 -5.68 -7.12
N PHE A 149 -5.51 -6.94 -6.99
CA PHE A 149 -6.00 -7.49 -5.73
C PHE A 149 -4.90 -7.77 -4.70
N ALA A 150 -3.62 -7.74 -5.09
CA ALA A 150 -2.49 -7.96 -4.19
C ALA A 150 -2.16 -6.77 -3.27
N ILE A 151 -2.73 -5.59 -3.52
CA ILE A 151 -2.40 -4.32 -2.82
C ILE A 151 -2.44 -4.41 -1.29
N PHE A 152 -3.28 -5.28 -0.73
CA PHE A 152 -3.43 -5.52 0.70
C PHE A 152 -3.34 -7.01 1.05
N SER A 153 -2.75 -7.84 0.18
CA SER A 153 -2.59 -9.28 0.41
C SER A 153 -1.52 -9.57 1.45
N PHE A 154 -1.81 -9.24 2.72
CA PHE A 154 -0.91 -9.37 3.85
C PHE A 154 -1.33 -10.49 4.81
N GLY A 155 -0.36 -11.11 5.46
CA GLY A 155 -0.62 -11.93 6.64
C GLY A 155 -1.11 -11.08 7.83
N PRO A 156 -1.78 -11.68 8.85
CA PRO A 156 -2.36 -10.91 9.96
C PRO A 156 -1.36 -10.06 10.73
N ILE A 157 -0.15 -10.58 10.95
CA ILE A 157 0.92 -9.85 11.67
C ILE A 157 1.42 -8.69 10.81
N GLU A 158 1.62 -8.91 9.52
CA GLU A 158 2.02 -7.86 8.58
C GLU A 158 0.94 -6.78 8.48
N ALA A 159 -0.34 -7.15 8.39
CA ALA A 159 -1.45 -6.20 8.38
C ALA A 159 -1.44 -5.28 9.61
N VAL A 160 -1.17 -5.84 10.80
CA VAL A 160 -1.00 -5.05 12.03
C VAL A 160 0.22 -4.14 11.93
N LEU A 161 1.38 -4.65 11.50
CA LEU A 161 2.59 -3.85 11.36
C LEU A 161 2.38 -2.68 10.38
N MET A 162 1.74 -2.93 9.22
CA MET A 162 1.45 -1.85 8.26
C MET A 162 0.50 -0.80 8.84
N GLY A 163 -0.55 -1.22 9.55
CA GLY A 163 -1.51 -0.31 10.19
C GLY A 163 -0.92 0.44 11.40
N LEU A 164 0.13 -0.08 12.03
CA LEU A 164 0.71 0.49 13.25
C LEU A 164 1.33 1.87 13.02
N TYR A 165 1.76 2.19 11.81
CA TYR A 165 2.22 3.54 11.46
C TYR A 165 1.20 4.62 11.84
N VAL A 166 -0.09 4.39 11.56
CA VAL A 166 -1.15 5.36 11.87
C VAL A 166 -1.20 5.63 13.38
N TYR A 167 -1.11 4.58 14.19
CA TYR A 167 -1.06 4.73 15.64
C TYR A 167 0.15 5.54 16.09
N LEU A 168 1.35 5.17 15.64
CA LEU A 168 2.57 5.87 16.00
C LEU A 168 2.46 7.37 15.70
N ILE A 169 1.98 7.72 14.52
CA ILE A 169 1.98 9.11 14.09
C ILE A 169 0.94 9.96 14.83
N VAL A 170 -0.28 9.44 15.07
CA VAL A 170 -1.34 10.22 15.72
C VAL A 170 -1.17 10.37 17.22
N PHE A 171 -0.34 9.53 17.86
CA PHE A 171 0.05 9.71 19.25
C PHE A 171 1.19 10.73 19.41
N LEU A 172 2.05 10.86 18.41
CA LEU A 172 3.27 11.65 18.50
C LEU A 172 3.15 13.05 17.89
N VAL A 173 2.30 13.22 16.87
CA VAL A 173 2.25 14.45 16.07
C VAL A 173 0.81 14.92 15.90
N PRO A 174 0.52 16.23 15.97
CA PRO A 174 -0.80 16.77 15.63
C PRO A 174 -1.11 16.51 14.14
N ILE A 175 -2.01 15.59 13.85
CA ILE A 175 -2.39 15.21 12.49
C ILE A 175 -3.88 15.50 12.25
N ASN A 176 -4.13 16.21 11.16
CA ASN A 176 -5.50 16.44 10.69
C ASN A 176 -6.07 15.17 10.07
N ILE A 177 -7.35 14.85 10.37
CA ILE A 177 -8.01 13.66 9.82
C ILE A 177 -8.03 13.64 8.29
N TYR A 178 -8.17 14.80 7.64
CA TYR A 178 -8.15 14.91 6.17
C TYR A 178 -6.75 14.71 5.59
N ALA A 179 -5.69 15.08 6.34
CA ALA A 179 -4.33 14.78 5.93
C ALA A 179 -4.04 13.26 5.97
N LEU A 180 -4.58 12.57 7.01
CA LEU A 180 -4.50 11.12 7.10
C LEU A 180 -5.30 10.43 5.97
N ALA A 181 -6.49 10.94 5.65
CA ALA A 181 -7.28 10.46 4.51
C ALA A 181 -6.52 10.66 3.18
N ALA A 182 -5.87 11.80 2.99
CA ALA A 182 -5.04 12.05 1.81
C ALA A 182 -3.86 11.08 1.70
N LEU A 183 -3.19 10.76 2.83
CA LEU A 183 -2.17 9.70 2.87
C LEU A 183 -2.75 8.37 2.43
N PHE A 184 -3.92 7.96 2.96
CA PHE A 184 -4.54 6.68 2.62
C PHE A 184 -4.85 6.57 1.12
N VAL A 185 -5.37 7.64 0.51
CA VAL A 185 -5.62 7.68 -0.95
C VAL A 185 -4.31 7.59 -1.74
N PHE A 186 -3.29 8.34 -1.32
CA PHE A 186 -1.97 8.32 -1.96
C PHE A 186 -1.32 6.94 -1.85
N ASP A 187 -1.30 6.36 -0.65
CA ASP A 187 -0.75 5.03 -0.38
C ASP A 187 -1.44 3.93 -1.20
N THR A 188 -2.78 3.88 -1.15
CA THR A 188 -3.56 2.91 -1.93
C THR A 188 -3.28 3.02 -3.42
N THR A 189 -3.15 4.26 -3.93
CA THR A 189 -2.83 4.51 -5.35
C THR A 189 -1.42 4.03 -5.68
N ALA A 190 -0.43 4.35 -4.85
CA ALA A 190 0.95 3.91 -5.06
C ALA A 190 1.09 2.38 -4.98
N ASN A 191 0.44 1.74 -4.00
CA ASN A 191 0.36 0.28 -3.91
C ASN A 191 -0.29 -0.35 -5.14
N LEU A 192 -1.38 0.26 -5.65
CA LEU A 192 -2.00 -0.20 -6.88
C LEU A 192 -1.01 -0.17 -8.04
N PHE A 193 -0.31 0.94 -8.24
CA PHE A 193 0.71 1.03 -9.30
C PHE A 193 1.82 -0.02 -9.13
N GLY A 194 2.25 -0.30 -7.90
CA GLY A 194 3.22 -1.37 -7.63
C GLY A 194 2.74 -2.77 -8.03
N HIS A 195 1.49 -3.09 -7.73
CA HIS A 195 0.96 -4.46 -7.82
C HIS A 195 0.07 -4.75 -9.04
N MET A 196 -0.22 -3.76 -9.89
CA MET A 196 -1.19 -3.97 -10.98
C MET A 196 -0.72 -4.94 -12.09
N GLY A 197 0.56 -5.35 -12.10
CA GLY A 197 1.12 -6.25 -13.10
C GLY A 197 1.33 -5.63 -14.49
N TYR A 198 1.16 -4.32 -14.60
CA TYR A 198 1.33 -3.52 -15.81
C TYR A 198 2.16 -2.27 -15.51
N GLU A 199 3.07 -1.91 -16.41
CA GLU A 199 3.79 -0.64 -16.32
C GLU A 199 3.07 0.41 -17.17
N LEU A 200 2.22 1.19 -16.52
CA LEU A 200 1.40 2.22 -17.19
C LEU A 200 2.10 3.58 -17.29
N ILE A 201 3.19 3.77 -16.55
CA ILE A 201 3.90 5.05 -16.56
C ILE A 201 4.80 5.12 -17.81
N PRO A 202 4.61 6.12 -18.68
CA PRO A 202 5.39 6.21 -19.91
C PRO A 202 6.89 6.31 -19.64
N LYS A 203 7.71 5.66 -20.48
CA LYS A 203 9.18 5.69 -20.45
C LYS A 203 9.77 7.10 -20.28
N LYS A 204 9.20 8.10 -20.98
CA LYS A 204 9.64 9.50 -20.88
C LYS A 204 9.49 10.05 -19.45
N VAL A 205 8.43 9.68 -18.75
CA VAL A 205 8.17 10.10 -17.36
C VAL A 205 9.14 9.41 -16.41
N THR A 206 9.25 8.09 -16.47
CA THR A 206 10.12 7.30 -15.58
C THR A 206 11.59 7.62 -15.79
N LYS A 207 12.03 8.01 -16.99
CA LYS A 207 13.41 8.47 -17.27
C LYS A 207 13.71 9.92 -16.84
N SER A 208 12.69 10.71 -16.53
CA SER A 208 12.90 12.08 -16.06
C SER A 208 13.65 12.11 -14.71
N ARG A 209 14.25 13.25 -14.35
CA ARG A 209 14.94 13.41 -13.05
C ARG A 209 14.01 13.11 -11.89
N ILE A 210 12.74 13.54 -11.99
CA ILE A 210 11.74 13.31 -10.94
C ILE A 210 11.25 11.86 -10.99
N GLY A 211 10.91 11.33 -12.18
CA GLY A 211 10.42 9.95 -12.33
C GLY A 211 11.38 8.90 -11.79
N ARG A 212 12.71 9.11 -11.93
CA ARG A 212 13.74 8.22 -11.35
C ARG A 212 13.78 8.18 -9.83
N MET A 213 13.07 9.07 -9.15
CA MET A 213 12.97 9.07 -7.69
C MET A 213 11.88 8.12 -7.22
N PHE A 214 10.89 7.81 -8.06
CA PHE A 214 9.75 6.96 -7.71
C PHE A 214 10.01 5.49 -8.03
N ASN A 215 9.36 4.62 -7.26
CA ASN A 215 9.27 3.21 -7.58
C ASN A 215 8.35 3.01 -8.79
N THR A 216 8.56 1.95 -9.56
CA THR A 216 7.72 1.61 -10.73
C THR A 216 7.18 0.20 -10.59
N SER A 217 6.14 -0.13 -11.35
CA SER A 217 5.57 -1.47 -11.37
C SER A 217 6.61 -2.53 -11.73
N VAL A 218 7.48 -2.24 -12.71
CA VAL A 218 8.58 -3.16 -13.12
C VAL A 218 9.55 -3.43 -11.98
N ILE A 219 9.94 -2.39 -11.22
CA ILE A 219 10.91 -2.53 -10.11
C ILE A 219 10.28 -3.29 -8.93
N HIS A 220 9.00 -3.06 -8.68
CA HIS A 220 8.29 -3.76 -7.62
C HIS A 220 7.98 -5.22 -7.99
N ASP A 221 7.65 -5.50 -9.24
CA ASP A 221 7.52 -6.88 -9.77
C ASP A 221 8.84 -7.65 -9.64
N LEU A 222 9.97 -6.97 -9.89
CA LEU A 222 11.29 -7.53 -9.68
C LEU A 222 11.57 -7.84 -8.20
N HIS A 223 11.05 -7.03 -7.27
CA HIS A 223 11.10 -7.33 -5.85
C HIS A 223 10.29 -8.59 -5.50
N HIS A 224 9.03 -8.71 -5.99
CA HIS A 224 8.20 -9.90 -5.77
C HIS A 224 8.84 -11.19 -6.31
N SER A 225 9.56 -11.11 -7.41
CA SER A 225 10.24 -12.26 -8.02
C SER A 225 11.58 -12.60 -7.35
N GLY A 226 12.35 -11.61 -6.87
CA GLY A 226 13.72 -11.78 -6.38
C GLY A 226 13.89 -11.69 -4.87
N GLN A 227 13.00 -11.01 -4.15
CA GLN A 227 12.82 -10.96 -2.68
C GLN A 227 13.98 -10.37 -1.85
N GLN A 228 15.15 -10.09 -2.39
CA GLN A 228 16.34 -9.69 -1.62
C GLN A 228 16.78 -8.24 -1.85
N TYR A 229 15.94 -7.42 -2.51
CA TYR A 229 16.25 -6.05 -2.90
C TYR A 229 14.97 -5.26 -3.21
N ASN A 230 15.10 -3.92 -3.38
CA ASN A 230 14.01 -3.02 -3.75
C ASN A 230 12.88 -2.97 -2.70
N TYR A 231 13.23 -2.68 -1.46
CA TYR A 231 12.28 -2.66 -0.33
C TYR A 231 11.44 -1.38 -0.23
N SER A 232 11.77 -0.34 -1.00
CA SER A 232 11.07 0.96 -0.97
C SER A 232 9.65 0.87 -1.51
N LEU A 233 8.74 1.68 -0.94
CA LEU A 233 7.35 1.77 -1.37
C LEU A 233 7.16 2.83 -2.46
N TYR A 234 7.31 4.11 -2.10
CA TYR A 234 7.05 5.23 -3.02
C TYR A 234 8.31 5.69 -3.71
N PHE A 235 9.39 5.89 -2.93
CA PHE A 235 10.60 6.52 -3.39
C PHE A 235 11.78 5.56 -3.33
N ARG A 236 12.51 5.44 -4.44
CA ARG A 236 13.75 4.64 -4.53
C ARG A 236 14.90 5.20 -3.69
N PHE A 237 14.66 6.25 -2.90
CA PHE A 237 15.66 6.92 -2.09
C PHE A 237 16.31 5.97 -1.09
N TRP A 238 15.50 5.24 -0.32
CA TRP A 238 16.01 4.33 0.71
C TRP A 238 16.82 3.18 0.11
N ASP A 239 16.35 2.57 -0.96
CA ASP A 239 17.09 1.50 -1.63
C ASP A 239 18.44 1.97 -2.14
N LYS A 240 18.52 3.18 -2.71
CA LYS A 240 19.79 3.76 -3.16
C LYS A 240 20.72 4.09 -1.99
N PHE A 241 20.18 4.75 -0.96
CA PHE A 241 20.94 5.19 0.20
C PHE A 241 21.49 4.01 1.00
N MET A 242 20.66 2.98 1.21
CA MET A 242 21.02 1.78 1.97
C MET A 242 21.66 0.67 1.12
N LYS A 243 21.84 0.92 -0.19
CA LYS A 243 22.44 -0.03 -1.16
C LYS A 243 21.67 -1.35 -1.28
N THR A 244 20.35 -1.28 -1.16
CA THR A 244 19.44 -2.41 -1.33
C THR A 244 18.73 -2.39 -2.69
N ALA A 245 19.07 -1.45 -3.58
CA ALA A 245 18.59 -1.47 -4.96
C ALA A 245 19.22 -2.62 -5.74
N ASN A 246 18.41 -3.38 -6.50
CA ASN A 246 18.93 -4.39 -7.40
C ASN A 246 19.80 -3.74 -8.49
N GLN A 247 20.95 -4.34 -8.76
CA GLN A 247 21.88 -3.87 -9.78
C GLN A 247 21.29 -3.96 -11.19
N ASP A 248 20.37 -4.89 -11.43
CA ASP A 248 19.72 -5.11 -12.71
C ASP A 248 18.47 -4.24 -12.94
N ASN A 249 18.07 -3.39 -11.99
CA ASN A 249 16.87 -2.55 -12.10
C ASN A 249 16.79 -1.78 -13.43
N GLU A 250 17.87 -1.11 -13.82
CA GLU A 250 17.91 -0.32 -15.05
C GLU A 250 17.86 -1.22 -16.29
N LYS A 251 18.56 -2.37 -16.26
CA LYS A 251 18.56 -3.33 -17.35
C LYS A 251 17.18 -3.94 -17.59
N VAL A 252 16.54 -4.45 -16.53
CA VAL A 252 15.20 -5.04 -16.63
C VAL A 252 14.18 -4.01 -17.10
N TRP A 253 14.27 -2.78 -16.60
CA TRP A 253 13.41 -1.69 -17.00
C TRP A 253 13.61 -1.32 -18.50
N GLU A 254 14.87 -1.25 -18.99
CA GLU A 254 15.16 -0.99 -20.42
C GLU A 254 14.66 -2.15 -21.30
N GLU A 255 14.89 -3.40 -20.90
CA GLU A 255 14.41 -4.58 -21.63
C GLU A 255 12.89 -4.59 -21.74
N PHE A 256 12.17 -4.23 -20.66
CA PHE A 256 10.73 -4.10 -20.68
C PHE A 256 10.27 -3.07 -21.73
N HIS A 257 10.85 -1.88 -21.74
CA HIS A 257 10.46 -0.83 -22.68
C HIS A 257 10.89 -1.14 -24.13
N ALA A 258 12.07 -1.76 -24.35
CA ALA A 258 12.52 -2.14 -25.68
C ALA A 258 11.60 -3.21 -26.33
N ARG A 259 11.03 -4.10 -25.52
CA ARG A 259 10.03 -5.07 -25.96
C ARG A 259 8.76 -4.39 -26.50
N ASN A 260 8.40 -3.25 -25.94
CA ASN A 260 7.14 -2.55 -26.19
C ASN A 260 7.27 -1.39 -27.21
N GLU A 261 8.46 -1.12 -27.72
CA GLU A 261 8.73 -0.14 -28.79
C GLU A 261 8.67 -0.78 -30.20
N LYS A 262 8.49 -2.10 -30.30
CA LYS A 262 8.33 -2.85 -31.56
C LYS A 262 6.85 -3.04 -31.90
#